data_ab1b2154e39a0636bb2f9ec8b8a78d33
#
_entry.id   ab1b2154e39a0636bb2f9ec8b8a78d33
#
_cell.length_a   1.000
_cell.length_b   1.000
_cell.length_c   1.000
_cell.angle_alpha   90.00
_cell.angle_beta   90.00
_cell.angle_gamma   90.00
#
_symmetry.space_group_name_H-M   'P 1'
#
loop_
_entity.id
_entity.type
_entity.pdbx_description
1 polymer ?
#
loop_
_entity_poly.entity_id
_entity_poly.type
_entity_poly.pdbx_seq_one_letter_code
_entity_poly.pdbx_strand_id
1 'polypeptide(L)'
;MSDSSTTSPGEQPGALIGRYKLLEQIGEGGMGTIWLAEQREPVKRRVALKIIKLGMDTKQVIARFEAERQALAMMDHPHIAKVLDAGATEAGRPYFVMEYIKGIPILEYCDQEKVDTKGRLLLFASVCHAIQLSLIHI
;
A
#
# COMPACT_ATOMS: atom_id res chain seq x y z
N MET A 1 21.45 -10.59 15.88
CA MET A 1 20.85 -10.07 15.40
C MET A 1 19.88 -10.52 14.82
N SER A 2 19.28 -10.71 14.78
CA SER A 2 18.44 -11.08 14.28
C SER A 2 17.85 -10.79 13.41
N ASP A 3 17.72 -10.79 12.92
CA ASP A 3 17.16 -10.41 12.08
C ASP A 3 16.03 -10.89 11.77
N SER A 4 15.32 -11.05 12.36
CA SER A 4 14.05 -11.41 12.04
C SER A 4 13.46 -10.60 11.06
N SER A 5 14.18 -9.93 10.42
CA SER A 5 13.67 -9.07 9.44
C SER A 5 13.03 -9.83 8.33
N THR A 6 11.88 -9.39 7.89
CA THR A 6 11.25 -9.96 6.72
C THR A 6 11.78 -9.32 5.46
N THR A 7 12.75 -8.46 5.58
CA THR A 7 13.31 -7.75 4.45
C THR A 7 14.24 -8.66 3.68
N SER A 8 13.98 -8.81 2.39
CA SER A 8 14.81 -9.61 1.51
C SER A 8 16.02 -8.80 1.03
N PRO A 9 17.06 -9.47 0.53
CA PRO A 9 18.15 -8.74 -0.10
C PRO A 9 17.59 -7.83 -1.19
N GLY A 10 18.03 -6.58 -1.20
CA GLY A 10 17.52 -5.59 -2.15
C GLY A 10 16.32 -4.82 -1.65
N GLU A 11 15.76 -5.20 -0.51
CA GLU A 11 14.62 -4.48 0.06
C GLU A 11 15.10 -3.80 1.33
N GLN A 12 15.82 -2.73 1.17
CA GLN A 12 16.38 -1.98 2.30
C GLN A 12 16.46 -0.52 1.89
N PRO A 13 16.61 0.39 2.85
CA PRO A 13 16.71 1.82 2.53
C PRO A 13 17.80 2.05 1.50
N GLY A 14 17.47 2.85 0.49
CA GLY A 14 18.39 3.16 -0.60
C GLY A 14 18.31 2.23 -1.79
N ALA A 15 17.65 1.08 -1.65
CA ALA A 15 17.54 0.14 -2.76
C ALA A 15 16.61 0.68 -3.84
N LEU A 16 16.85 0.26 -5.08
CA LEU A 16 16.03 0.67 -6.21
C LEU A 16 15.14 -0.50 -6.64
N ILE A 17 13.86 -0.21 -6.83
CA ILE A 17 12.91 -1.15 -7.40
C ILE A 17 12.31 -0.41 -8.59
N GLY A 18 12.75 -0.76 -9.79
CA GLY A 18 12.36 -0.01 -10.97
C GLY A 18 12.78 1.43 -10.86
N ARG A 19 11.83 2.33 -11.04
CA ARG A 19 12.08 3.77 -10.94
C ARG A 19 11.91 4.31 -9.53
N TYR A 20 11.73 3.43 -8.55
CA TYR A 20 11.43 3.83 -7.17
C TYR A 20 12.61 3.54 -6.26
N LYS A 21 12.95 4.50 -5.43
CA LYS A 21 14.01 4.33 -4.43
C LYS A 21 13.36 4.18 -3.07
N LEU A 22 13.64 3.08 -2.39
CA LEU A 22 13.10 2.84 -1.05
C LEU A 22 13.78 3.79 -0.07
N LEU A 23 12.96 4.49 0.71
CA LEU A 23 13.48 5.44 1.70
C LEU A 23 13.38 4.89 3.11
N GLU A 24 12.20 4.42 3.49
CA GLU A 24 11.94 4.03 4.87
C GLU A 24 10.80 3.02 4.90
N GLN A 25 10.96 1.97 5.68
CA GLN A 25 9.87 1.01 5.86
C GLN A 25 8.86 1.62 6.83
N ILE A 26 7.61 1.75 6.40
CA ILE A 26 6.58 2.39 7.18
C ILE A 26 5.49 1.42 7.64
N GLY A 27 5.55 0.17 7.23
CA GLY A 27 4.59 -0.81 7.68
C GLY A 27 5.02 -2.22 7.35
N GLU A 28 4.44 -3.18 8.08
CA GLU A 28 4.73 -4.58 7.87
C GLU A 28 3.53 -5.37 8.34
N GLY A 29 3.18 -6.41 7.60
CA GLY A 29 2.09 -7.29 7.98
C GLY A 29 2.27 -8.65 7.38
N GLY A 30 1.26 -9.51 7.53
CA GLY A 30 1.32 -10.87 7.01
C GLY A 30 1.39 -10.93 5.50
N MET A 31 0.94 -9.88 4.82
CA MET A 31 0.91 -9.84 3.36
C MET A 31 2.18 -9.25 2.76
N GLY A 32 3.02 -8.61 3.54
CA GLY A 32 4.25 -8.03 3.03
C GLY A 32 4.67 -6.78 3.76
N THR A 33 5.47 -5.95 3.10
CA THR A 33 6.02 -4.72 3.69
C THR A 33 5.55 -3.51 2.90
N ILE A 34 5.46 -2.38 3.59
CA ILE A 34 5.09 -1.11 2.97
C ILE A 34 6.24 -0.15 3.17
N TRP A 35 6.65 0.51 2.10
CA TRP A 35 7.78 1.43 2.10
C TRP A 35 7.36 2.81 1.67
N LEU A 36 7.92 3.82 2.33
CA LEU A 36 7.94 5.16 1.75
C LEU A 36 9.02 5.13 0.69
N ALA A 37 8.69 5.50 -0.52
CA ALA A 37 9.63 5.46 -1.63
C ALA A 37 9.57 6.76 -2.40
N GLU A 38 10.61 7.02 -3.17
CA GLU A 38 10.68 8.19 -4.03
C GLU A 38 10.69 7.73 -5.48
N GLN A 39 9.70 8.19 -6.22
CA GLN A 39 9.71 7.99 -7.67
C GLN A 39 10.69 8.99 -8.25
N ARG A 40 11.62 8.51 -9.06
CA ARG A 40 12.68 9.36 -9.59
C ARG A 40 12.38 9.90 -10.98
N GLU A 41 11.60 9.18 -11.76
CA GLU A 41 11.27 9.55 -13.13
C GLU A 41 9.84 9.20 -13.42
N PRO A 42 9.13 9.91 -14.28
CA PRO A 42 9.58 11.13 -15.00
C PRO A 42 9.60 12.36 -14.11
N VAL A 43 8.95 12.29 -12.96
CA VAL A 43 8.86 13.39 -12.01
C VAL A 43 9.16 12.87 -10.63
N LYS A 44 9.92 13.63 -9.85
CA LYS A 44 10.21 13.26 -8.47
C LYS A 44 8.98 13.43 -7.62
N ARG A 45 8.60 12.38 -6.90
CA ARG A 45 7.52 12.46 -5.92
C ARG A 45 7.61 11.29 -4.96
N ARG A 46 7.01 11.45 -3.78
CA ARG A 46 6.96 10.39 -2.80
C ARG A 46 5.72 9.54 -3.02
N VAL A 47 5.88 8.24 -2.84
CA VAL A 47 4.81 7.27 -3.02
C VAL A 47 4.92 6.22 -1.92
N ALA A 48 3.86 5.43 -1.74
CA ALA A 48 3.88 4.26 -0.87
C ALA A 48 4.02 3.04 -1.76
N LEU A 49 4.98 2.19 -1.45
CA LEU A 49 5.25 1.00 -2.25
C LEU A 49 5.05 -0.22 -1.37
N LYS A 50 4.10 -1.07 -1.73
CA LYS A 50 3.80 -2.28 -0.98
C LYS A 50 4.34 -3.49 -1.72
N ILE A 51 5.23 -4.25 -1.07
CA ILE A 51 5.82 -5.45 -1.64
C ILE A 51 5.12 -6.65 -1.02
N ILE A 52 4.56 -7.51 -1.88
CA ILE A 52 3.81 -8.68 -1.42
C ILE A 52 4.78 -9.77 -1.02
N LYS A 53 4.52 -10.41 0.11
CA LYS A 53 5.39 -11.44 0.66
C LYS A 53 5.31 -12.72 -0.17
N LEU A 54 6.46 -13.34 -0.42
CA LEU A 54 6.52 -14.64 -1.04
C LEU A 54 6.18 -15.70 0.00
N GLY A 55 5.72 -16.87 -0.46
CA GLY A 55 5.46 -17.99 0.42
C GLY A 55 4.01 -18.32 0.62
N MET A 56 3.11 -17.44 0.22
CA MET A 56 1.70 -17.78 0.13
C MET A 56 1.52 -18.34 -1.26
N ASP A 57 0.41 -18.94 -1.56
CA ASP A 57 0.20 -19.54 -2.88
C ASP A 57 0.51 -18.50 -3.96
N THR A 58 1.78 -18.37 -4.26
CA THR A 58 2.31 -17.23 -4.99
C THR A 58 1.74 -17.14 -6.40
N LYS A 59 1.55 -18.29 -7.05
CA LYS A 59 1.04 -18.31 -8.42
C LYS A 59 -0.38 -17.77 -8.48
N GLN A 60 -1.24 -18.19 -7.56
CA GLN A 60 -2.62 -17.72 -7.54
C GLN A 60 -2.69 -16.25 -7.16
N VAL A 61 -1.86 -15.83 -6.21
CA VAL A 61 -1.82 -14.44 -5.78
C VAL A 61 -1.37 -13.57 -6.94
N ILE A 62 -0.33 -13.96 -7.65
CA ILE A 62 0.17 -13.20 -8.79
C ILE A 62 -0.88 -13.14 -9.91
N ALA A 63 -1.53 -14.27 -10.20
CA ALA A 63 -2.55 -14.31 -11.24
C ALA A 63 -3.71 -13.38 -10.91
N ARG A 64 -4.17 -13.41 -9.65
CA ARG A 64 -5.25 -12.55 -9.21
C ARG A 64 -4.84 -11.08 -9.24
N PHE A 65 -3.60 -10.81 -8.81
CA PHE A 65 -3.04 -9.48 -8.85
C PHE A 65 -3.03 -8.93 -10.27
N GLU A 66 -2.57 -9.72 -11.24
CA GLU A 66 -2.52 -9.28 -12.62
C GLU A 66 -3.92 -9.05 -13.18
N ALA A 67 -4.87 -9.91 -12.81
CA ALA A 67 -6.24 -9.79 -13.31
C ALA A 67 -6.93 -8.54 -12.75
N GLU A 68 -6.64 -8.19 -11.49
CA GLU A 68 -7.30 -7.07 -10.82
C GLU A 68 -6.56 -5.75 -10.95
N ARG A 69 -5.33 -5.78 -11.43
CA ARG A 69 -4.48 -4.59 -11.49
C ARG A 69 -5.13 -3.45 -12.27
N GLN A 70 -5.75 -3.78 -13.39
CA GLN A 70 -6.39 -2.79 -14.23
C GLN A 70 -7.57 -2.13 -13.50
N ALA A 71 -8.39 -2.96 -12.84
CA ALA A 71 -9.54 -2.44 -12.12
C ALA A 71 -9.12 -1.54 -10.96
N LEU A 72 -8.07 -1.94 -10.22
CA LEU A 72 -7.56 -1.15 -9.12
C LEU A 72 -7.00 0.19 -9.61
N ALA A 73 -6.31 0.17 -10.75
CA ALA A 73 -5.73 1.40 -11.30
C ALA A 73 -6.81 2.37 -11.77
N MET A 74 -7.99 1.87 -12.11
CA MET A 74 -9.08 2.72 -12.57
C MET A 74 -9.96 3.24 -11.44
N MET A 75 -9.76 2.73 -10.23
CA MET A 75 -10.58 3.15 -9.10
C MET A 75 -10.16 4.55 -8.66
N ASP A 76 -11.13 5.45 -8.60
CA ASP A 76 -10.88 6.83 -8.21
C ASP A 76 -11.94 7.24 -7.20
N HIS A 77 -11.56 7.30 -5.93
CA HIS A 77 -12.47 7.65 -4.85
C HIS A 77 -11.68 8.46 -3.82
N PRO A 78 -12.28 9.56 -3.30
CA PRO A 78 -11.53 10.44 -2.38
C PRO A 78 -11.12 9.78 -1.08
N HIS A 79 -11.73 8.66 -0.71
CA HIS A 79 -11.42 7.97 0.55
C HIS A 79 -10.60 6.71 0.33
N ILE A 80 -10.11 6.48 -0.87
CA ILE A 80 -9.27 5.31 -1.19
C ILE A 80 -7.98 5.82 -1.84
N ALA A 81 -6.85 5.38 -1.31
CA ALA A 81 -5.57 5.76 -1.89
C ALA A 81 -5.47 5.18 -3.30
N LYS A 82 -5.06 6.03 -4.24
CA LYS A 82 -5.04 5.64 -5.64
C LYS A 82 -3.83 4.77 -5.93
N VAL A 83 -4.02 3.70 -6.69
CA VAL A 83 -2.93 2.86 -7.17
C VAL A 83 -2.36 3.52 -8.42
N LEU A 84 -1.06 3.79 -8.39
CA LEU A 84 -0.38 4.52 -9.45
C LEU A 84 0.38 3.61 -10.41
N ASP A 85 0.85 2.47 -9.91
CA ASP A 85 1.69 1.58 -10.72
C ASP A 85 1.74 0.21 -10.04
N ALA A 86 2.26 -0.77 -10.76
CA ALA A 86 2.43 -2.11 -10.24
C ALA A 86 3.51 -2.81 -11.04
N GLY A 87 4.14 -3.80 -10.43
CA GLY A 87 5.18 -4.55 -11.11
C GLY A 87 5.67 -5.71 -10.27
N ALA A 88 6.83 -6.22 -10.61
CA ALA A 88 7.46 -7.30 -9.88
C ALA A 88 8.93 -6.96 -9.64
N THR A 89 9.44 -7.33 -8.46
CA THR A 89 10.85 -7.13 -8.14
C THR A 89 11.69 -8.14 -8.92
N GLU A 90 13.01 -7.97 -8.88
CA GLU A 90 13.90 -8.92 -9.53
C GLU A 90 13.74 -10.32 -8.96
N ALA A 91 13.34 -10.41 -7.69
CA ALA A 91 13.09 -11.70 -7.06
C ALA A 91 11.71 -12.26 -7.40
N GLY A 92 10.93 -11.56 -8.23
CA GLY A 92 9.62 -12.05 -8.64
C GLY A 92 8.49 -11.71 -7.68
N ARG A 93 8.70 -10.84 -6.73
CA ARG A 93 7.66 -10.45 -5.78
C ARG A 93 6.83 -9.31 -6.36
N PRO A 94 5.49 -9.46 -6.36
CA PRO A 94 4.64 -8.38 -6.84
C PRO A 94 4.72 -7.17 -5.93
N TYR A 95 4.58 -5.98 -6.51
CA TYR A 95 4.47 -4.77 -5.70
C TYR A 95 3.45 -3.82 -6.30
N PHE A 96 2.87 -2.99 -5.44
CA PHE A 96 1.97 -1.91 -5.81
C PHE A 96 2.60 -0.59 -5.44
N VAL A 97 2.37 0.41 -6.26
CA VAL A 97 2.75 1.79 -5.95
C VAL A 97 1.46 2.59 -5.78
N MET A 98 1.34 3.27 -4.66
CA MET A 98 0.13 4.01 -4.30
C MET A 98 0.48 5.42 -3.88
N GLU A 99 -0.54 6.28 -3.85
CA GLU A 99 -0.38 7.59 -3.24
C GLU A 99 0.17 7.43 -1.83
N TYR A 100 1.12 8.28 -1.47
CA TYR A 100 1.57 8.32 -0.08
C TYR A 100 0.67 9.26 0.69
N ILE A 101 -0.03 8.72 1.68
CA ILE A 101 -0.91 9.50 2.53
C ILE A 101 -0.22 9.70 3.87
N LYS A 102 0.14 10.93 4.16
CA LYS A 102 0.76 11.26 5.44
C LYS A 102 -0.37 11.49 6.45
N GLY A 103 -0.58 10.54 7.31
CA GLY A 103 -1.67 10.59 8.26
C GLY A 103 -1.39 9.74 9.47
N ILE A 104 -2.41 9.56 10.29
CA ILE A 104 -2.32 8.74 11.49
C ILE A 104 -3.49 7.76 11.50
N PRO A 105 -3.41 6.67 12.27
CA PRO A 105 -4.50 5.72 12.36
C PRO A 105 -5.79 6.39 12.81
N ILE A 106 -6.92 5.92 12.27
CA ILE A 106 -8.19 6.59 12.48
C ILE A 106 -8.60 6.65 13.95
N LEU A 107 -8.32 5.61 14.73
CA LEU A 107 -8.66 5.63 16.16
C LEU A 107 -7.82 6.66 16.91
N GLU A 108 -6.55 6.75 16.57
CA GLU A 108 -5.67 7.73 17.17
C GLU A 108 -6.15 9.14 16.84
N TYR A 109 -6.56 9.37 15.61
CA TYR A 109 -7.11 10.66 15.19
C TYR A 109 -8.36 10.99 16.00
N CYS A 110 -9.28 10.04 16.14
CA CYS A 110 -10.52 10.27 16.89
C CYS A 110 -10.24 10.61 18.34
N ASP A 111 -9.24 9.97 18.93
CA ASP A 111 -8.89 10.22 20.33
C ASP A 111 -8.22 11.58 20.47
N GLN A 112 -7.29 11.92 19.59
CA GLN A 112 -6.61 13.21 19.66
C GLN A 112 -7.55 14.37 19.45
N GLU A 113 -8.48 14.24 18.52
CA GLU A 113 -9.42 15.31 18.21
C GLU A 113 -10.70 15.24 19.06
N LYS A 114 -10.77 14.28 19.99
CA LYS A 114 -11.91 14.11 20.88
C LYS A 114 -13.21 14.01 20.12
N VAL A 115 -13.19 13.21 19.05
CA VAL A 115 -14.38 13.01 18.22
C VAL A 115 -15.42 12.23 19.00
N ASP A 116 -16.65 12.74 19.06
CA ASP A 116 -17.72 12.09 19.80
C ASP A 116 -18.27 10.87 19.05
N THR A 117 -19.21 10.18 19.68
CA THR A 117 -19.78 8.96 19.11
C THR A 117 -20.42 9.20 17.75
N LYS A 118 -21.15 10.29 17.61
CA LYS A 118 -21.80 10.61 16.33
C LYS A 118 -20.76 10.83 15.25
N GLY A 119 -19.70 11.58 15.57
CA GLY A 119 -18.63 11.84 14.62
C GLY A 119 -17.91 10.56 14.21
N ARG A 120 -17.64 9.66 15.17
CA ARG A 120 -16.99 8.38 14.87
C ARG A 120 -17.87 7.51 13.98
N LEU A 121 -19.19 7.51 14.20
CA LEU A 121 -20.11 6.76 13.35
C LEU A 121 -20.14 7.31 11.93
N LEU A 122 -20.08 8.63 11.78
CA LEU A 122 -20.04 9.24 10.45
C LEU A 122 -18.75 8.87 9.72
N LEU A 123 -17.63 8.86 10.41
CA LEU A 123 -16.38 8.43 9.81
C LEU A 123 -16.43 6.96 9.39
N PHE A 124 -17.00 6.12 10.27
CA PHE A 124 -17.16 4.70 9.97
C PHE A 124 -18.03 4.49 8.73
N ALA A 125 -19.11 5.25 8.62
CA ALA A 125 -20.00 5.16 7.46
C ALA A 125 -19.24 5.53 6.18
N SER A 126 -18.39 6.54 6.24
CA SER A 126 -17.58 6.94 5.09
C SER A 126 -16.64 5.81 4.66
N VAL A 127 -16.01 5.15 5.63
CA VAL A 127 -15.12 4.02 5.36
C VAL A 127 -15.90 2.88 4.73
N CYS A 128 -17.07 2.56 5.28
CA CYS A 128 -17.93 1.49 4.74
C CYS A 128 -18.33 1.78 3.30
N HIS A 129 -18.65 3.02 3.01
CA HIS A 129 -19.05 3.41 1.65
C HIS A 129 -17.89 3.20 0.67
N ALA A 130 -16.68 3.58 1.08
CA ALA A 130 -15.50 3.39 0.24
C ALA A 130 -15.24 1.90 0.00
N ILE A 131 -15.37 1.09 1.05
CA ILE A 131 -15.16 -0.36 0.93
C ILE A 131 -16.20 -0.97 -0.01
N GLN A 132 -17.46 -0.54 0.10
CA GLN A 132 -18.51 -1.03 -0.77
C GLN A 132 -18.19 -0.75 -2.22
N LEU A 133 -17.71 0.44 -2.52
CA LEU A 133 -17.33 0.81 -3.88
C LEU A 133 -16.19 -0.07 -4.36
N SER A 134 -15.21 -0.32 -3.50
CA SER A 134 -14.09 -1.19 -3.84
C SER A 134 -14.55 -2.59 -4.18
N LEU A 135 -15.48 -3.15 -3.42
CA LEU A 135 -15.98 -4.50 -3.65
C LEU A 135 -16.76 -4.61 -4.95
N ILE A 136 -17.44 -3.56 -5.35
CA ILE A 136 -18.17 -3.56 -6.61
C ILE A 136 -17.22 -3.69 -7.80
N HIS A 137 -16.02 -3.10 -7.70
CA HIS A 137 -15.07 -3.08 -8.80
C HIS A 137 -14.12 -4.30 -8.80
N ILE A 138 -14.15 -5.09 -7.76
CA ILE A 138 -13.36 -6.30 -7.67
C ILE A 138 -14.25 -7.51 -7.84
#